data_d94cff850ef35428d8e3f1d2d100f803
#
_entry.id   d94cff850ef35428d8e3f1d2d100f803
#
_cell.length_a   1.000
_cell.length_b   1.000
_cell.length_c   1.000
_cell.angle_alpha   90.00
_cell.angle_beta   90.00
_cell.angle_gamma   90.00
#
_symmetry.space_group_name_H-M   'P 1'
#
loop_
_entity.id
_entity.type
_entity.pdbx_description
1 polymer ?
#
loop_
_entity_poly.entity_id
_entity_poly.type
_entity_poly.pdbx_seq_one_letter_code
_entity_poly.pdbx_strand_id
1 'polypeptide(L)'
;MAYVMSELQVSERLQIETLLKAGHKPGFIAKKLGRNRSTISIEISRNTSEDGIYCHNFAQKTRNQRRFDAKESILTHDDWTTARVFIQQKWSPTQISGWLKTNPSYGFYVSDQWIYEYINPDRSYGGTLYKHLRRAGKPYKKGGPRTYRGKIKGRIDITHRPEIINKRQRIGDWEVDSVIGRIHQSSIVTIVERVSRYTVIIKVDSKEADVAAQAIIQRMKSDQVPLFSITGDNGTEFSNHKYISESLGIDFYFTHPYSSWEKGTNESTNGLIRQYFPKGTDFNDISEVMLKEVEIALNG
;
A
#
# COMPACT_ATOMS: atom_id res chain seq x y z
N MET A 1 -33.64 25.72 9.17
CA MET A 1 -32.93 24.47 9.49
C MET A 1 -32.48 23.82 8.20
N ALA A 2 -31.20 23.66 7.99
CA ALA A 2 -30.66 22.98 6.81
C ALA A 2 -30.91 21.47 6.97
N TYR A 3 -31.71 20.89 6.08
CA TYR A 3 -31.90 19.43 6.03
C TYR A 3 -30.61 18.81 5.52
N VAL A 4 -29.94 18.02 6.36
CA VAL A 4 -28.80 17.22 5.92
C VAL A 4 -29.28 16.17 4.93
N MET A 5 -28.85 16.25 3.67
CA MET A 5 -29.12 15.24 2.63
C MET A 5 -28.29 13.97 2.87
N SER A 6 -28.45 13.35 4.03
CA SER A 6 -27.82 12.05 4.34
C SER A 6 -28.82 10.91 4.06
N GLU A 7 -28.28 9.79 3.60
CA GLU A 7 -29.05 8.58 3.34
C GLU A 7 -29.72 8.06 4.63
N LEU A 8 -30.91 7.45 4.49
CA LEU A 8 -31.62 6.85 5.62
C LEU A 8 -30.82 5.68 6.21
N GLN A 9 -30.65 5.70 7.52
CA GLN A 9 -29.97 4.64 8.26
C GLN A 9 -30.92 3.46 8.55
N VAL A 10 -30.35 2.29 8.88
CA VAL A 10 -31.15 1.10 9.23
C VAL A 10 -32.09 1.38 10.42
N SER A 11 -31.63 2.13 11.40
CA SER A 11 -32.41 2.54 12.57
C SER A 11 -33.61 3.44 12.19
N GLU A 12 -33.44 4.31 11.21
CA GLU A 12 -34.54 5.15 10.71
C GLU A 12 -35.56 4.32 9.95
N ARG A 13 -35.14 3.33 9.16
CA ARG A 13 -36.04 2.38 8.49
C ARG A 13 -36.84 1.55 9.48
N LEU A 14 -36.25 1.12 10.57
CA LEU A 14 -36.98 0.44 11.65
C LEU A 14 -38.01 1.34 12.31
N GLN A 15 -37.69 2.62 12.53
CA GLN A 15 -38.68 3.60 13.05
C GLN A 15 -39.80 3.87 12.07
N ILE A 16 -39.53 3.94 10.74
CA ILE A 16 -40.56 4.08 9.70
C ILE A 16 -41.53 2.89 9.76
N GLU A 17 -41.01 1.64 9.84
CA GLU A 17 -41.87 0.45 9.95
C GLU A 17 -42.73 0.49 11.20
N THR A 18 -42.16 0.80 12.35
CA THR A 18 -42.87 0.87 13.63
C THR A 18 -44.04 1.91 13.58
N LEU A 19 -43.76 3.08 13.03
CA LEU A 19 -44.71 4.16 12.95
C LEU A 19 -45.82 3.89 11.90
N LEU A 20 -45.46 3.21 10.79
CA LEU A 20 -46.44 2.76 9.80
C LEU A 20 -47.42 1.72 10.38
N LYS A 21 -46.87 0.73 11.16
CA LYS A 21 -47.71 -0.25 11.87
C LYS A 21 -48.60 0.39 12.92
N ALA A 22 -48.21 1.51 13.49
CA ALA A 22 -49.05 2.32 14.39
C ALA A 22 -50.08 3.21 13.65
N GLY A 23 -50.18 3.13 12.33
CA GLY A 23 -51.17 3.87 11.52
C GLY A 23 -50.78 5.33 11.19
N HIS A 24 -49.53 5.73 11.45
CA HIS A 24 -49.10 7.10 11.18
C HIS A 24 -48.82 7.36 9.69
N LYS A 25 -49.23 8.53 9.19
CA LYS A 25 -48.99 8.96 7.81
C LYS A 25 -47.53 9.40 7.57
N PRO A 26 -47.00 9.29 6.32
CA PRO A 26 -45.63 9.67 6.00
C PRO A 26 -45.20 11.06 6.43
N GLY A 27 -46.10 12.04 6.44
CA GLY A 27 -45.84 13.41 6.90
C GLY A 27 -45.52 13.49 8.40
N PHE A 28 -46.24 12.71 9.22
CA PHE A 28 -45.93 12.61 10.67
C PHE A 28 -44.58 11.95 10.92
N ILE A 29 -44.34 10.85 10.18
CA ILE A 29 -43.05 10.09 10.27
C ILE A 29 -41.90 11.00 9.90
N ALA A 30 -41.99 11.77 8.83
CA ALA A 30 -40.99 12.72 8.40
C ALA A 30 -40.68 13.77 9.48
N LYS A 31 -41.72 14.36 10.09
CA LYS A 31 -41.56 15.31 11.19
C LYS A 31 -40.86 14.66 12.39
N LYS A 32 -41.23 13.44 12.75
CA LYS A 32 -40.67 12.69 13.87
C LYS A 32 -39.17 12.35 13.69
N LEU A 33 -38.79 12.03 12.44
CA LEU A 33 -37.39 11.69 12.09
C LEU A 33 -36.55 12.90 11.69
N GLY A 34 -37.09 14.11 11.64
CA GLY A 34 -36.36 15.29 11.17
C GLY A 34 -35.96 15.21 9.70
N ARG A 35 -36.73 14.48 8.87
CA ARG A 35 -36.49 14.26 7.44
C ARG A 35 -37.50 14.95 6.57
N ASN A 36 -37.15 15.15 5.29
CA ASN A 36 -38.13 15.69 4.34
C ASN A 36 -39.25 14.66 4.07
N ARG A 37 -40.50 15.15 3.93
CA ARG A 37 -41.66 14.30 3.63
C ARG A 37 -41.48 13.50 2.32
N SER A 38 -40.90 14.12 1.31
CA SER A 38 -40.59 13.43 0.05
C SER A 38 -39.64 12.26 0.22
N THR A 39 -38.62 12.40 1.06
CA THR A 39 -37.66 11.32 1.38
C THR A 39 -38.38 10.11 1.97
N ILE A 40 -39.26 10.33 2.95
CA ILE A 40 -40.01 9.24 3.58
C ILE A 40 -41.02 8.62 2.60
N SER A 41 -41.75 9.44 1.82
CA SER A 41 -42.68 8.93 0.84
C SER A 41 -42.02 8.10 -0.25
N ILE A 42 -40.88 8.54 -0.76
CA ILE A 42 -40.07 7.78 -1.75
C ILE A 42 -39.54 6.49 -1.15
N GLU A 43 -39.03 6.52 0.08
CA GLU A 43 -38.54 5.33 0.77
C GLU A 43 -39.62 4.26 0.91
N ILE A 44 -40.81 4.65 1.36
CA ILE A 44 -41.97 3.77 1.51
C ILE A 44 -42.41 3.22 0.15
N SER A 45 -42.62 4.08 -0.83
CA SER A 45 -43.07 3.68 -2.18
C SER A 45 -42.08 2.70 -2.85
N ARG A 46 -40.79 2.91 -2.73
CA ARG A 46 -39.79 2.09 -3.39
C ARG A 46 -39.48 0.76 -2.70
N ASN A 47 -39.82 0.63 -1.43
CA ASN A 47 -39.37 -0.49 -0.59
C ASN A 47 -40.56 -1.19 0.13
N THR A 48 -41.79 -0.94 -0.27
CA THR A 48 -42.94 -1.72 0.14
C THR A 48 -43.02 -2.99 -0.71
N SER A 49 -43.30 -4.15 -0.08
CA SER A 49 -43.46 -5.43 -0.76
C SER A 49 -44.71 -5.43 -1.62
N GLU A 50 -44.89 -6.44 -2.48
CA GLU A 50 -46.05 -6.64 -3.32
C GLU A 50 -47.37 -6.75 -2.50
N ASP A 51 -47.25 -7.26 -1.26
CA ASP A 51 -48.34 -7.35 -0.30
C ASP A 51 -48.76 -6.01 0.34
N GLY A 52 -48.12 -4.89 -0.07
CA GLY A 52 -48.38 -3.58 0.47
C GLY A 52 -47.78 -3.31 1.86
N ILE A 53 -46.92 -4.19 2.36
CA ILE A 53 -46.29 -4.09 3.69
C ILE A 53 -44.86 -3.53 3.58
N TYR A 54 -44.58 -2.46 4.31
CA TYR A 54 -43.24 -1.96 4.49
C TYR A 54 -42.52 -2.70 5.59
N CYS A 55 -41.33 -3.31 5.29
CA CYS A 55 -40.47 -3.98 6.26
C CYS A 55 -39.06 -3.41 6.13
N HIS A 56 -38.44 -2.97 7.23
CA HIS A 56 -37.13 -2.35 7.24
C HIS A 56 -36.03 -3.25 6.69
N ASN A 57 -36.07 -4.57 6.98
CA ASN A 57 -35.10 -5.55 6.48
C ASN A 57 -35.22 -5.73 4.95
N PHE A 58 -36.45 -5.81 4.43
CA PHE A 58 -36.72 -5.86 2.99
C PHE A 58 -36.24 -4.57 2.32
N ALA A 59 -36.59 -3.42 2.88
CA ALA A 59 -36.17 -2.11 2.39
C ALA A 59 -34.64 -1.97 2.33
N GLN A 60 -33.93 -2.44 3.35
CA GLN A 60 -32.49 -2.42 3.38
C GLN A 60 -31.87 -3.37 2.34
N LYS A 61 -32.41 -4.57 2.20
CA LYS A 61 -31.96 -5.56 1.20
C LYS A 61 -32.16 -5.03 -0.23
N THR A 62 -33.35 -4.53 -0.54
CA THR A 62 -33.70 -3.99 -1.87
C THR A 62 -32.88 -2.76 -2.23
N ARG A 63 -32.62 -1.88 -1.25
CA ARG A 63 -31.71 -0.75 -1.44
C ARG A 63 -30.30 -1.20 -1.75
N ASN A 64 -29.78 -2.18 -1.01
CA ASN A 64 -28.44 -2.71 -1.24
C ASN A 64 -28.34 -3.38 -2.62
N GLN A 65 -29.35 -4.13 -3.03
CA GLN A 65 -29.43 -4.73 -4.36
C GLN A 65 -29.39 -3.67 -5.46
N ARG A 66 -30.27 -2.65 -5.40
CA ARG A 66 -30.24 -1.55 -6.39
C ARG A 66 -28.91 -0.83 -6.47
N ARG A 67 -28.23 -0.67 -5.33
CA ARG A 67 -26.89 -0.07 -5.31
C ARG A 67 -25.83 -0.99 -5.94
N PHE A 68 -25.98 -2.29 -5.75
CA PHE A 68 -25.14 -3.30 -6.38
C PHE A 68 -25.37 -3.31 -7.90
N ASP A 69 -26.61 -3.43 -8.34
CA ASP A 69 -27.00 -3.46 -9.76
C ASP A 69 -26.59 -2.18 -10.51
N ALA A 70 -26.68 -1.02 -9.86
CA ALA A 70 -26.21 0.24 -10.42
C ALA A 70 -24.68 0.32 -10.60
N LYS A 71 -23.93 -0.50 -9.86
CA LYS A 71 -22.46 -0.59 -9.98
C LYS A 71 -22.01 -1.58 -11.08
N GLU A 72 -22.81 -2.61 -11.36
CA GLU A 72 -22.42 -3.66 -12.32
C GLU A 72 -22.31 -3.19 -13.78
N SER A 73 -22.95 -2.08 -14.14
CA SER A 73 -23.14 -1.69 -15.53
C SER A 73 -22.00 -0.89 -16.17
N ILE A 74 -20.92 -0.56 -15.46
CA ILE A 74 -19.90 0.39 -15.95
C ILE A 74 -18.66 -0.29 -16.53
N LEU A 75 -18.30 -1.47 -16.04
CA LEU A 75 -17.10 -2.20 -16.49
C LEU A 75 -17.50 -3.53 -17.12
N THR A 76 -16.90 -3.80 -18.28
CA THR A 76 -17.10 -5.04 -19.02
C THR A 76 -16.25 -6.17 -18.45
N HIS A 77 -16.50 -7.41 -18.91
CA HIS A 77 -15.66 -8.55 -18.58
C HIS A 77 -14.20 -8.35 -19.04
N ASP A 78 -14.03 -7.74 -20.20
CA ASP A 78 -12.68 -7.50 -20.79
C ASP A 78 -11.91 -6.44 -19.99
N ASP A 79 -12.58 -5.42 -19.46
CA ASP A 79 -11.99 -4.43 -18.57
C ASP A 79 -11.43 -5.08 -17.31
N TRP A 80 -12.21 -5.99 -16.72
CA TRP A 80 -11.77 -6.75 -15.54
C TRP A 80 -10.67 -7.75 -15.87
N THR A 81 -10.66 -8.33 -17.07
CA THR A 81 -9.57 -9.21 -17.53
C THR A 81 -8.26 -8.41 -17.62
N THR A 82 -8.31 -7.21 -18.16
CA THR A 82 -7.16 -6.30 -18.22
C THR A 82 -6.68 -5.91 -16.82
N ALA A 83 -7.58 -5.52 -15.93
CA ALA A 83 -7.23 -5.21 -14.53
C ALA A 83 -6.62 -6.42 -13.80
N ARG A 84 -7.12 -7.65 -14.07
CA ARG A 84 -6.59 -8.90 -13.51
C ARG A 84 -5.15 -9.16 -13.96
N VAL A 85 -4.79 -8.89 -15.20
CA VAL A 85 -3.41 -9.01 -15.70
C VAL A 85 -2.47 -8.13 -14.90
N PHE A 86 -2.81 -6.85 -14.69
CA PHE A 86 -2.01 -5.96 -13.85
C PHE A 86 -1.87 -6.44 -12.40
N ILE A 87 -2.97 -6.97 -11.81
CA ILE A 87 -2.92 -7.55 -10.45
C ILE A 87 -1.94 -8.73 -10.41
N GLN A 88 -1.99 -9.63 -11.40
CA GLN A 88 -1.09 -10.79 -11.50
C GLN A 88 0.37 -10.37 -11.68
N GLN A 89 0.63 -9.25 -12.36
CA GLN A 89 1.93 -8.59 -12.46
C GLN A 89 2.33 -7.86 -11.16
N LYS A 90 1.59 -8.04 -10.06
CA LYS A 90 1.84 -7.49 -8.73
C LYS A 90 1.67 -5.98 -8.60
N TRP A 91 0.97 -5.36 -9.54
CA TRP A 91 0.58 -3.96 -9.41
C TRP A 91 -0.43 -3.79 -8.27
N SER A 92 -0.26 -2.73 -7.48
CA SER A 92 -1.26 -2.39 -6.46
C SER A 92 -2.51 -1.77 -7.11
N PRO A 93 -3.70 -1.89 -6.50
CA PRO A 93 -4.91 -1.23 -6.98
C PRO A 93 -4.73 0.27 -7.25
N THR A 94 -3.96 0.98 -6.42
CA THR A 94 -3.66 2.40 -6.61
C THR A 94 -2.78 2.65 -7.84
N GLN A 95 -1.80 1.78 -8.13
CA GLN A 95 -0.99 1.87 -9.35
C GLN A 95 -1.84 1.64 -10.60
N ILE A 96 -2.69 0.61 -10.59
CA ILE A 96 -3.60 0.30 -11.71
C ILE A 96 -4.54 1.48 -11.97
N SER A 97 -5.19 1.99 -10.93
CA SER A 97 -6.08 3.15 -11.05
C SER A 97 -5.36 4.39 -11.59
N GLY A 98 -4.16 4.69 -11.07
CA GLY A 98 -3.33 5.80 -11.54
C GLY A 98 -2.91 5.64 -13.00
N TRP A 99 -2.46 4.44 -13.37
CA TRP A 99 -2.06 4.14 -14.76
C TRP A 99 -3.22 4.30 -15.75
N LEU A 100 -4.37 3.70 -15.46
CA LEU A 100 -5.55 3.81 -16.32
C LEU A 100 -6.01 5.26 -16.49
N LYS A 101 -5.87 6.08 -15.44
CA LYS A 101 -6.19 7.50 -15.50
C LYS A 101 -5.28 8.27 -16.47
N THR A 102 -4.01 7.91 -16.54
CA THR A 102 -3.01 8.56 -17.41
C THR A 102 -2.91 7.94 -18.81
N ASN A 103 -3.54 6.77 -19.01
CA ASN A 103 -3.53 6.03 -20.29
C ASN A 103 -4.96 5.76 -20.79
N PRO A 104 -5.68 6.79 -21.29
CA PRO A 104 -7.07 6.67 -21.73
C PRO A 104 -7.27 5.72 -22.92
N SER A 105 -6.20 5.34 -23.63
CA SER A 105 -6.23 4.37 -24.73
C SER A 105 -6.75 2.98 -24.33
N TYR A 106 -6.75 2.64 -23.04
CA TYR A 106 -7.39 1.43 -22.54
C TYR A 106 -8.91 1.46 -22.63
N GLY A 107 -9.54 2.64 -22.81
CA GLY A 107 -10.98 2.78 -23.01
C GLY A 107 -11.84 2.69 -21.74
N PHE A 108 -11.23 2.40 -20.59
CA PHE A 108 -11.94 2.33 -19.31
C PHE A 108 -11.12 2.90 -18.15
N TYR A 109 -11.81 3.16 -17.03
CA TYR A 109 -11.19 3.58 -15.77
C TYR A 109 -11.82 2.82 -14.60
N VAL A 110 -10.99 2.37 -13.68
CA VAL A 110 -11.43 1.74 -12.43
C VAL A 110 -10.69 2.36 -11.23
N SER A 111 -11.43 2.70 -10.17
CA SER A 111 -10.83 3.20 -8.95
C SER A 111 -10.18 2.06 -8.15
N ASP A 112 -9.20 2.39 -7.32
CA ASP A 112 -8.56 1.43 -6.43
C ASP A 112 -9.55 0.75 -5.47
N GLN A 113 -10.56 1.49 -4.99
CA GLN A 113 -11.66 0.96 -4.17
C GLN A 113 -12.42 -0.17 -4.90
N TRP A 114 -12.76 0.03 -6.18
CA TRP A 114 -13.47 -0.96 -6.97
C TRP A 114 -12.62 -2.19 -7.25
N ILE A 115 -11.31 -2.03 -7.44
CA ILE A 115 -10.38 -3.16 -7.58
C ILE A 115 -10.37 -3.99 -6.30
N TYR A 116 -10.35 -3.36 -5.12
CA TYR A 116 -10.47 -4.09 -3.86
C TYR A 116 -11.84 -4.78 -3.72
N GLU A 117 -12.92 -4.11 -4.11
CA GLU A 117 -14.28 -4.70 -4.11
C GLU A 117 -14.40 -5.88 -5.09
N TYR A 118 -13.61 -5.93 -6.15
CA TYR A 118 -13.50 -7.07 -7.07
C TYR A 118 -12.69 -8.23 -6.49
N ILE A 119 -11.58 -7.95 -5.83
CA ILE A 119 -10.68 -8.96 -5.25
C ILE A 119 -11.30 -9.65 -4.02
N ASN A 120 -12.07 -8.94 -3.21
CA ASN A 120 -12.63 -9.50 -1.97
C ASN A 120 -13.61 -10.65 -2.20
N PRO A 121 -14.60 -10.59 -3.12
CA PRO A 121 -15.45 -11.72 -3.48
C PRO A 121 -14.64 -12.90 -4.07
N ASP A 122 -13.67 -12.64 -4.98
CA ASP A 122 -12.79 -13.68 -5.52
C ASP A 122 -12.15 -14.49 -4.40
N ARG A 123 -11.63 -13.81 -3.38
CA ARG A 123 -11.08 -14.48 -2.17
C ARG A 123 -12.11 -15.33 -1.44
N SER A 124 -13.34 -14.84 -1.30
CA SER A 124 -14.41 -15.55 -0.59
C SER A 124 -14.85 -16.82 -1.30
N TYR A 125 -14.73 -16.85 -2.63
CA TYR A 125 -15.02 -18.00 -3.48
C TYR A 125 -13.78 -18.88 -3.77
N GLY A 126 -12.69 -18.73 -3.00
CA GLY A 126 -11.47 -19.54 -3.13
C GLY A 126 -10.49 -19.07 -4.19
N GLY A 127 -10.71 -17.91 -4.80
CA GLY A 127 -9.80 -17.31 -5.77
C GLY A 127 -8.48 -16.85 -5.15
N THR A 128 -7.52 -16.49 -5.99
CA THR A 128 -6.13 -16.25 -5.60
C THR A 128 -5.64 -14.82 -5.85
N LEU A 129 -6.46 -13.93 -6.41
CA LEU A 129 -6.06 -12.57 -6.77
C LEU A 129 -5.46 -11.78 -5.59
N TYR A 130 -6.03 -11.94 -4.39
CA TYR A 130 -5.53 -11.30 -3.18
C TYR A 130 -4.07 -11.64 -2.84
N LYS A 131 -3.56 -12.81 -3.30
CA LYS A 131 -2.17 -13.25 -3.06
C LYS A 131 -1.16 -12.38 -3.80
N HIS A 132 -1.56 -11.72 -4.89
CA HIS A 132 -0.73 -10.81 -5.67
C HIS A 132 -0.60 -9.42 -5.03
N LEU A 133 -1.46 -9.07 -4.07
CA LEU A 133 -1.37 -7.81 -3.35
C LEU A 133 -0.21 -7.82 -2.34
N ARG A 134 0.37 -6.64 -2.05
CA ARG A 134 1.51 -6.46 -1.11
C ARG A 134 1.35 -7.22 0.21
N ARG A 135 0.15 -7.25 0.76
CA ARG A 135 -0.12 -7.89 2.05
C ARG A 135 -0.68 -9.30 1.93
N ALA A 136 -1.05 -9.74 0.74
CA ALA A 136 -1.63 -11.07 0.48
C ALA A 136 -2.70 -11.47 1.54
N GLY A 137 -3.53 -10.50 1.96
CA GLY A 137 -4.56 -10.70 2.99
C GLY A 137 -4.06 -10.81 4.43
N LYS A 138 -2.76 -10.59 4.71
CA LYS A 138 -2.23 -10.62 6.09
C LYS A 138 -2.70 -9.41 6.90
N PRO A 139 -3.15 -9.58 8.16
CA PRO A 139 -3.56 -8.46 9.01
C PRO A 139 -2.38 -7.54 9.34
N TYR A 140 -2.67 -6.27 9.62
CA TYR A 140 -1.65 -5.31 10.09
C TYR A 140 -1.20 -5.70 11.50
N LYS A 141 0.10 -5.96 11.67
CA LYS A 141 0.70 -6.17 13.00
C LYS A 141 1.38 -4.87 13.43
N LYS A 142 0.95 -4.29 14.57
CA LYS A 142 1.70 -3.22 15.24
C LYS A 142 3.04 -3.80 15.70
N GLY A 143 4.14 -3.03 15.50
CA GLY A 143 5.48 -3.44 15.93
C GLY A 143 5.55 -3.60 17.45
N GLY A 144 6.23 -4.66 17.94
CA GLY A 144 6.52 -4.84 19.37
C GLY A 144 7.78 -4.08 19.83
N PRO A 145 8.09 -4.07 21.15
CA PRO A 145 9.29 -3.42 21.68
C PRO A 145 10.56 -4.03 21.08
N ARG A 146 11.55 -3.17 20.80
CA ARG A 146 12.81 -3.54 20.13
C ARG A 146 13.98 -3.51 21.12
N THR A 147 14.88 -4.47 21.00
CA THR A 147 16.11 -4.57 21.78
C THR A 147 17.16 -3.53 21.38
N TYR A 148 17.90 -3.03 22.35
CA TYR A 148 18.99 -2.06 22.18
C TYR A 148 20.14 -2.67 21.37
N ARG A 149 20.54 -2.05 20.26
CA ARG A 149 21.71 -2.43 19.46
C ARG A 149 22.85 -1.46 19.72
N GLY A 150 24.09 -1.95 19.65
CA GLY A 150 25.32 -1.16 19.94
C GLY A 150 25.42 0.11 19.10
N LYS A 151 26.13 1.12 19.64
CA LYS A 151 26.37 2.40 18.94
C LYS A 151 27.49 2.22 17.90
N ILE A 152 27.22 2.58 16.65
CA ILE A 152 28.23 2.69 15.59
C ILE A 152 29.14 3.88 15.92
N LYS A 153 30.47 3.66 15.98
CA LYS A 153 31.45 4.69 16.30
C LYS A 153 31.66 5.64 15.13
N GLY A 154 31.70 6.95 15.41
CA GLY A 154 32.03 7.98 14.42
C GLY A 154 30.93 8.20 13.37
N ARG A 155 29.68 7.83 13.67
CA ARG A 155 28.53 8.08 12.80
C ARG A 155 28.20 9.57 12.71
N ILE A 156 27.77 10.03 11.53
CA ILE A 156 27.17 11.34 11.35
C ILE A 156 25.65 11.17 11.51
N ASP A 157 25.09 11.89 12.47
CA ASP A 157 23.66 11.83 12.75
C ASP A 157 22.85 12.52 11.62
N ILE A 158 21.64 12.02 11.36
CA ILE A 158 20.72 12.58 10.33
C ILE A 158 20.40 14.05 10.55
N THR A 159 20.55 14.57 11.77
CA THR A 159 20.35 16.00 12.07
C THR A 159 21.37 16.89 11.37
N HIS A 160 22.54 16.36 11.01
CA HIS A 160 23.56 17.08 10.26
C HIS A 160 23.35 16.99 8.74
N ARG A 161 22.32 16.26 8.28
CA ARG A 161 22.02 16.10 6.88
C ARG A 161 21.48 17.40 6.28
N PRO A 162 22.08 17.93 5.17
CA PRO A 162 21.66 19.15 4.52
C PRO A 162 20.17 19.13 4.12
N GLU A 163 19.55 20.31 4.21
CA GLU A 163 18.10 20.44 3.97
C GLU A 163 17.69 20.08 2.53
N ILE A 164 18.58 20.30 1.56
CA ILE A 164 18.37 19.89 0.16
C ILE A 164 18.05 18.39 0.03
N ILE A 165 18.69 17.55 0.88
CA ILE A 165 18.45 16.10 0.94
C ILE A 165 17.09 15.83 1.58
N ASN A 166 16.76 16.54 2.67
CA ASN A 166 15.48 16.40 3.36
C ASN A 166 14.30 16.76 2.45
N LYS A 167 14.44 17.83 1.68
CA LYS A 167 13.43 18.30 0.72
C LYS A 167 13.40 17.53 -0.60
N ARG A 168 14.29 16.54 -0.79
CA ARG A 168 14.38 15.73 -2.02
C ARG A 168 14.48 16.58 -3.28
N GLN A 169 15.36 17.58 -3.27
CA GLN A 169 15.48 18.56 -4.37
C GLN A 169 16.54 18.19 -5.40
N ARG A 170 17.30 17.13 -5.18
CA ARG A 170 18.30 16.64 -6.14
C ARG A 170 18.29 15.12 -6.22
N ILE A 171 18.65 14.59 -7.37
CA ILE A 171 18.91 13.15 -7.59
C ILE A 171 20.33 12.85 -7.12
N GLY A 172 20.53 11.68 -6.49
CA GLY A 172 21.83 11.21 -6.04
C GLY A 172 21.97 11.14 -4.52
N ASP A 173 20.87 11.33 -3.78
CA ASP A 173 20.80 11.09 -2.35
C ASP A 173 20.05 9.77 -2.08
N TRP A 174 20.74 8.80 -1.47
CA TRP A 174 20.25 7.42 -1.38
C TRP A 174 19.92 7.01 0.06
N GLU A 175 19.01 6.06 0.18
CA GLU A 175 18.70 5.36 1.44
C GLU A 175 19.17 3.92 1.31
N VAL A 176 19.88 3.40 2.32
CA VAL A 176 20.33 2.01 2.36
C VAL A 176 19.67 1.24 3.50
N ASP A 177 19.31 -0.02 3.24
CA ASP A 177 18.73 -0.93 4.22
C ASP A 177 19.14 -2.38 3.91
N SER A 178 18.94 -3.29 4.87
CA SER A 178 19.17 -4.71 4.67
C SER A 178 17.88 -5.51 4.80
N VAL A 179 17.67 -6.46 3.91
CA VAL A 179 16.56 -7.39 3.95
C VAL A 179 17.06 -8.78 4.25
N ILE A 180 16.83 -9.21 5.49
CA ILE A 180 17.36 -10.45 6.05
C ILE A 180 16.55 -11.66 5.56
N GLY A 181 17.25 -12.72 5.12
CA GLY A 181 16.73 -14.03 4.75
C GLY A 181 16.36 -14.91 5.94
N ARG A 182 16.00 -16.18 5.65
CA ARG A 182 15.44 -17.15 6.62
C ARG A 182 16.37 -17.46 7.78
N ILE A 183 17.65 -17.73 7.50
CA ILE A 183 18.59 -18.29 8.48
C ILE A 183 19.51 -17.20 9.07
N HIS A 184 19.23 -15.93 8.83
CA HIS A 184 20.09 -14.80 9.22
C HIS A 184 21.51 -14.83 8.64
N GLN A 185 21.84 -15.78 7.77
CA GLN A 185 23.16 -15.91 7.14
C GLN A 185 23.24 -15.26 5.77
N SER A 186 22.12 -15.19 5.03
CA SER A 186 22.04 -14.49 3.75
C SER A 186 21.17 -13.25 3.85
N SER A 187 21.52 -12.22 3.13
CA SER A 187 20.76 -10.97 3.06
C SER A 187 20.94 -10.30 1.71
N ILE A 188 20.03 -9.39 1.41
CA ILE A 188 20.22 -8.43 0.33
C ILE A 188 20.33 -7.04 0.92
N VAL A 189 21.19 -6.22 0.36
CA VAL A 189 21.25 -4.78 0.62
C VAL A 189 20.41 -4.09 -0.44
N THR A 190 19.53 -3.21 -0.01
CA THR A 190 18.71 -2.39 -0.87
C THR A 190 19.13 -0.94 -0.78
N ILE A 191 19.41 -0.31 -1.92
CA ILE A 191 19.82 1.08 -2.00
C ILE A 191 18.79 1.78 -2.88
N VAL A 192 18.11 2.80 -2.34
CA VAL A 192 16.99 3.46 -3.02
C VAL A 192 17.28 4.96 -3.14
N GLU A 193 17.20 5.48 -4.35
CA GLU A 193 17.33 6.91 -4.60
C GLU A 193 16.07 7.64 -4.12
N ARG A 194 16.26 8.75 -3.41
CA ARG A 194 15.19 9.39 -2.64
C ARG A 194 14.15 10.16 -3.47
N VAL A 195 14.53 10.65 -4.65
CA VAL A 195 13.66 11.41 -5.56
C VAL A 195 12.99 10.49 -6.57
N SER A 196 13.79 9.80 -7.38
CA SER A 196 13.32 8.90 -8.45
C SER A 196 12.75 7.60 -7.93
N ARG A 197 13.13 7.19 -6.72
CA ARG A 197 12.89 5.86 -6.13
C ARG A 197 13.58 4.73 -6.89
N TYR A 198 14.54 5.06 -7.75
CA TYR A 198 15.36 4.06 -8.41
C TYR A 198 16.00 3.13 -7.38
N THR A 199 15.84 1.84 -7.57
CA THR A 199 16.20 0.81 -6.59
C THR A 199 17.33 -0.04 -7.12
N VAL A 200 18.36 -0.21 -6.30
CA VAL A 200 19.47 -1.14 -6.52
C VAL A 200 19.38 -2.25 -5.48
N ILE A 201 19.50 -3.50 -5.92
CA ILE A 201 19.45 -4.68 -5.05
C ILE A 201 20.78 -5.42 -5.17
N ILE A 202 21.43 -5.68 -4.04
CA ILE A 202 22.72 -6.34 -3.98
C ILE A 202 22.60 -7.59 -3.11
N LYS A 203 22.99 -8.75 -3.61
CA LYS A 203 23.14 -9.96 -2.80
C LYS A 203 24.40 -9.85 -1.95
N VAL A 204 24.31 -10.22 -0.68
CA VAL A 204 25.46 -10.31 0.21
C VAL A 204 25.41 -11.64 0.95
N ASP A 205 26.53 -12.37 0.88
CA ASP A 205 26.63 -13.73 1.44
C ASP A 205 26.78 -13.73 2.96
N SER A 206 27.11 -12.57 3.54
CA SER A 206 27.32 -12.40 4.98
C SER A 206 26.82 -11.02 5.43
N LYS A 207 26.49 -10.92 6.71
CA LYS A 207 26.13 -9.64 7.36
C LYS A 207 27.34 -8.88 7.89
N GLU A 208 28.53 -9.35 7.60
CA GLU A 208 29.74 -8.65 8.00
C GLU A 208 29.80 -7.28 7.34
N ALA A 209 30.18 -6.28 8.13
CA ALA A 209 30.21 -4.90 7.67
C ALA A 209 31.15 -4.69 6.48
N ASP A 210 32.24 -5.45 6.43
CA ASP A 210 33.24 -5.35 5.35
C ASP A 210 32.67 -5.90 4.04
N VAL A 211 31.93 -7.02 4.07
CA VAL A 211 31.29 -7.64 2.91
C VAL A 211 30.21 -6.71 2.36
N ALA A 212 29.36 -6.17 3.23
CA ALA A 212 28.33 -5.23 2.84
C ALA A 212 28.94 -3.94 2.25
N ALA A 213 29.99 -3.39 2.88
CA ALA A 213 30.65 -2.19 2.40
C ALA A 213 31.28 -2.38 1.01
N GLN A 214 32.03 -3.48 0.80
CA GLN A 214 32.62 -3.80 -0.49
C GLN A 214 31.57 -3.95 -1.59
N ALA A 215 30.48 -4.68 -1.32
CA ALA A 215 29.39 -4.90 -2.26
C ALA A 215 28.70 -3.56 -2.66
N ILE A 216 28.44 -2.68 -1.68
CA ILE A 216 27.90 -1.33 -1.92
C ILE A 216 28.85 -0.52 -2.80
N ILE A 217 30.13 -0.44 -2.44
CA ILE A 217 31.14 0.35 -3.17
C ILE A 217 31.26 -0.14 -4.61
N GLN A 218 31.40 -1.45 -4.80
CA GLN A 218 31.54 -2.05 -6.13
C GLN A 218 30.34 -1.74 -7.00
N ARG A 219 29.13 -1.95 -6.47
CA ARG A 219 27.90 -1.74 -7.22
C ARG A 219 27.66 -0.28 -7.58
N MET A 220 27.82 0.64 -6.62
CA MET A 220 27.61 2.06 -6.86
C MET A 220 28.62 2.67 -7.83
N LYS A 221 29.85 2.15 -7.87
CA LYS A 221 30.85 2.54 -8.87
C LYS A 221 30.52 2.01 -10.26
N SER A 222 30.01 0.77 -10.36
CA SER A 222 29.69 0.15 -11.64
C SER A 222 28.49 0.78 -12.33
N ASP A 223 27.47 1.16 -11.57
CA ASP A 223 26.22 1.70 -12.11
C ASP A 223 26.33 3.14 -12.62
N GLN A 224 27.41 3.86 -12.28
CA GLN A 224 27.70 5.25 -12.69
C GLN A 224 26.52 6.21 -12.46
N VAL A 225 25.75 5.99 -11.40
CA VAL A 225 24.60 6.83 -11.04
C VAL A 225 25.05 8.06 -10.24
N PRO A 226 24.31 9.18 -10.28
CA PRO A 226 24.58 10.32 -9.40
C PRO A 226 24.58 9.88 -7.93
N LEU A 227 25.63 10.21 -7.19
CA LEU A 227 25.82 9.78 -5.82
C LEU A 227 26.46 10.90 -4.98
N PHE A 228 25.69 11.48 -4.07
CA PHE A 228 26.11 12.57 -3.19
C PHE A 228 26.06 12.20 -1.71
N SER A 229 25.10 11.38 -1.31
CA SER A 229 25.00 10.91 0.07
C SER A 229 24.29 9.56 0.17
N ILE A 230 24.55 8.86 1.26
CA ILE A 230 23.81 7.66 1.66
C ILE A 230 23.28 7.87 3.08
N THR A 231 22.04 7.47 3.33
CA THR A 231 21.43 7.45 4.67
C THR A 231 21.10 6.01 5.05
N GLY A 232 21.68 5.50 6.12
CA GLY A 232 21.45 4.16 6.66
C GLY A 232 20.76 4.19 8.03
N ASP A 233 20.34 3.01 8.51
CA ASP A 233 19.96 2.83 9.90
C ASP A 233 21.18 2.46 10.77
N ASN A 234 20.92 2.23 12.06
CA ASN A 234 21.96 1.82 13.01
C ASN A 234 22.21 0.30 12.97
N GLY A 235 22.07 -0.34 11.82
CA GLY A 235 22.43 -1.75 11.63
C GLY A 235 23.95 -1.96 11.71
N THR A 236 24.37 -3.04 12.34
CA THR A 236 25.81 -3.37 12.49
C THR A 236 26.50 -3.63 11.15
N GLU A 237 25.75 -4.02 10.12
CA GLU A 237 26.19 -4.19 8.75
C GLU A 237 26.71 -2.91 8.09
N PHE A 238 26.34 -1.74 8.64
CA PHE A 238 26.82 -0.43 8.18
C PHE A 238 27.91 0.17 9.09
N SER A 239 28.47 -0.62 10.00
CA SER A 239 29.52 -0.11 10.90
C SER A 239 30.80 0.32 10.18
N ASN A 240 31.06 -0.23 8.97
CA ASN A 240 32.18 0.20 8.11
C ASN A 240 31.80 1.36 7.14
N HIS A 241 30.89 2.22 7.56
CA HIS A 241 30.41 3.38 6.78
C HIS A 241 31.53 4.36 6.39
N LYS A 242 32.59 4.47 7.19
CA LYS A 242 33.73 5.34 6.86
C LYS A 242 34.43 4.89 5.58
N TYR A 243 34.64 3.59 5.44
CA TYR A 243 35.23 3.01 4.24
C TYR A 243 34.32 3.24 3.01
N ILE A 244 32.99 3.15 3.18
CA ILE A 244 32.04 3.49 2.11
C ILE A 244 32.18 4.97 1.73
N SER A 245 32.17 5.88 2.74
CA SER A 245 32.26 7.33 2.53
C SER A 245 33.55 7.72 1.80
N GLU A 246 34.69 7.21 2.27
CA GLU A 246 36.00 7.49 1.70
C GLU A 246 36.14 6.94 0.28
N SER A 247 35.70 5.69 0.05
CA SER A 247 35.81 5.03 -1.26
C SER A 247 34.92 5.63 -2.33
N LEU A 248 33.77 6.22 -1.95
CA LEU A 248 32.79 6.82 -2.86
C LEU A 248 32.84 8.36 -2.88
N GLY A 249 33.58 8.96 -1.94
CA GLY A 249 33.69 10.42 -1.84
C GLY A 249 32.39 11.09 -1.40
N ILE A 250 31.63 10.48 -0.50
CA ILE A 250 30.28 10.92 -0.10
C ILE A 250 30.12 10.97 1.42
N ASP A 251 29.07 11.66 1.86
CA ASP A 251 28.64 11.61 3.25
C ASP A 251 27.71 10.42 3.53
N PHE A 252 27.92 9.76 4.67
CA PHE A 252 27.04 8.70 5.17
C PHE A 252 26.35 9.13 6.46
N TYR A 253 25.03 9.30 6.40
CA TYR A 253 24.19 9.73 7.53
C TYR A 253 23.46 8.54 8.18
N PHE A 254 23.23 8.63 9.48
CA PHE A 254 22.49 7.62 10.24
C PHE A 254 21.20 8.18 10.82
N THR A 255 20.11 7.44 10.64
CA THR A 255 18.83 7.77 11.25
C THR A 255 18.89 7.71 12.78
N HIS A 256 17.94 8.38 13.44
CA HIS A 256 17.76 8.20 14.88
C HIS A 256 17.39 6.74 15.19
N PRO A 257 17.81 6.22 16.34
CA PRO A 257 17.36 4.91 16.78
C PRO A 257 15.81 4.84 16.82
N TYR A 258 15.26 3.75 16.31
CA TYR A 258 13.81 3.51 16.26
C TYR A 258 12.99 4.43 15.36
N SER A 259 13.60 5.25 14.54
CA SER A 259 12.95 6.23 13.66
C SER A 259 12.87 5.71 12.21
N SER A 260 12.18 4.59 12.00
CA SER A 260 12.06 3.98 10.66
C SER A 260 11.41 4.90 9.62
N TRP A 261 10.59 5.84 10.05
CA TRP A 261 9.96 6.84 9.18
C TRP A 261 10.95 7.78 8.49
N GLU A 262 12.17 7.94 9.03
CA GLU A 262 13.24 8.73 8.42
C GLU A 262 13.82 8.09 7.16
N LYS A 263 13.56 6.77 6.96
CA LYS A 263 13.87 5.98 5.75
C LYS A 263 12.58 5.42 5.11
N GLY A 264 11.55 6.24 5.00
CA GLY A 264 10.25 5.80 4.48
C GLY A 264 10.30 5.28 3.04
N THR A 265 11.27 5.72 2.23
CA THR A 265 11.48 5.24 0.86
C THR A 265 11.90 3.77 0.87
N ASN A 266 12.90 3.41 1.67
CA ASN A 266 13.36 2.02 1.82
C ASN A 266 12.29 1.11 2.42
N GLU A 267 11.56 1.55 3.44
CA GLU A 267 10.49 0.75 4.04
C GLU A 267 9.43 0.39 2.99
N SER A 268 9.03 1.35 2.16
CA SER A 268 8.10 1.12 1.05
C SER A 268 8.66 0.14 0.03
N THR A 269 9.90 0.33 -0.41
CA THR A 269 10.57 -0.52 -1.41
C THR A 269 10.79 -1.93 -0.88
N ASN A 270 11.23 -2.10 0.36
CA ASN A 270 11.36 -3.41 0.99
C ASN A 270 10.02 -4.15 1.07
N GLY A 271 8.92 -3.41 1.24
CA GLY A 271 7.57 -3.97 1.13
C GLY A 271 7.25 -4.51 -0.27
N LEU A 272 7.74 -3.86 -1.34
CA LEU A 272 7.61 -4.34 -2.72
C LEU A 272 8.48 -5.58 -2.96
N ILE A 273 9.74 -5.52 -2.55
CA ILE A 273 10.67 -6.67 -2.65
C ILE A 273 10.08 -7.91 -1.97
N ARG A 274 9.39 -7.74 -0.84
CA ARG A 274 8.73 -8.84 -0.11
C ARG A 274 7.52 -9.45 -0.83
N GLN A 275 7.04 -8.86 -1.93
CA GLN A 275 6.07 -9.52 -2.81
C GLN A 275 6.72 -10.58 -3.70
N TYR A 276 7.99 -10.37 -4.05
CA TYR A 276 8.80 -11.31 -4.82
C TYR A 276 9.49 -12.32 -3.89
N PHE A 277 10.06 -11.85 -2.81
CA PHE A 277 10.79 -12.63 -1.81
C PHE A 277 10.10 -12.52 -0.44
N PRO A 278 9.09 -13.34 -0.14
CA PRO A 278 8.36 -13.31 1.13
C PRO A 278 9.28 -13.50 2.34
N LYS A 279 8.79 -13.12 3.54
CA LYS A 279 9.53 -13.42 4.77
C LYS A 279 9.75 -14.93 4.91
N GLY A 280 11.00 -15.32 5.17
CA GLY A 280 11.42 -16.72 5.23
C GLY A 280 12.05 -17.23 3.94
N THR A 281 12.15 -16.40 2.88
CA THR A 281 12.96 -16.72 1.70
C THR A 281 14.43 -16.86 2.12
N ASP A 282 15.11 -17.91 1.66
CA ASP A 282 16.55 -18.02 1.74
C ASP A 282 17.18 -17.34 0.52
N PHE A 283 17.99 -16.31 0.74
CA PHE A 283 18.63 -15.60 -0.36
C PHE A 283 19.80 -16.38 -0.97
N ASN A 284 20.27 -17.45 -0.34
CA ASN A 284 21.24 -18.34 -0.97
C ASN A 284 20.65 -19.03 -2.21
N ASP A 285 19.36 -19.38 -2.16
CA ASP A 285 18.62 -20.03 -3.27
C ASP A 285 18.23 -19.05 -4.39
N ILE A 286 18.45 -17.75 -4.20
CA ILE A 286 18.11 -16.72 -5.17
C ILE A 286 19.32 -16.38 -6.03
N SER A 287 19.19 -16.56 -7.34
CA SER A 287 20.23 -16.20 -8.31
C SER A 287 20.32 -14.69 -8.52
N GLU A 288 21.48 -14.21 -8.98
CA GLU A 288 21.68 -12.82 -9.40
C GLU A 288 20.70 -12.41 -10.52
N VAL A 289 20.36 -13.34 -11.41
CA VAL A 289 19.39 -13.11 -12.50
C VAL A 289 18.01 -12.79 -11.91
N MET A 290 17.53 -13.58 -10.95
CA MET A 290 16.25 -13.34 -10.28
C MET A 290 16.22 -11.99 -9.54
N LEU A 291 17.33 -11.60 -8.89
CA LEU A 291 17.43 -10.29 -8.25
C LEU A 291 17.37 -9.16 -9.27
N LYS A 292 18.04 -9.33 -10.41
CA LYS A 292 18.05 -8.34 -11.49
C LYS A 292 16.66 -8.19 -12.13
N GLU A 293 15.93 -9.27 -12.32
CA GLU A 293 14.54 -9.24 -12.80
C GLU A 293 13.64 -8.44 -11.84
N VAL A 294 13.78 -8.65 -10.54
CA VAL A 294 13.03 -7.88 -9.54
C VAL A 294 13.45 -6.42 -9.55
N GLU A 295 14.75 -6.12 -9.65
CA GLU A 295 15.26 -4.75 -9.76
C GLU A 295 14.68 -4.03 -10.99
N ILE A 296 14.65 -4.70 -12.15
CA ILE A 296 14.04 -4.16 -13.37
C ILE A 296 12.54 -3.92 -13.17
N ALA A 297 11.82 -4.86 -12.59
CA ALA A 297 10.37 -4.73 -12.33
C ALA A 297 10.02 -3.60 -11.32
N LEU A 298 10.96 -3.20 -10.46
CA LEU A 298 10.77 -2.10 -9.53
C LEU A 298 11.10 -0.73 -10.15
N ASN A 299 11.94 -0.72 -11.16
CA ASN A 299 12.45 0.51 -11.80
C ASN A 299 11.71 0.87 -13.10
N GLY A 300 10.95 -0.04 -13.68
CA GLY A 300 10.13 0.17 -14.87
C GLY A 300 8.69 0.43 -14.53
#